data_a6324ea7b9beeb13236691a41630c7e0
#
_entry.id   a6324ea7b9beeb13236691a41630c7e0
#
_cell.length_a   1.000
_cell.length_b   1.000
_cell.length_c   1.000
_cell.angle_alpha   90.00
_cell.angle_beta   90.00
_cell.angle_gamma   90.00
#
_symmetry.space_group_name_H-M   'P 1'
#
loop_
_entity.id
_entity.type
_entity.pdbx_description
1 polymer ?
#
loop_
_entity_poly.entity_id
_entity_poly.type
_entity_poly.pdbx_seq_one_letter_code
_entity_poly.pdbx_strand_id
1 'polypeptide(L)'
;MVVNNYYLEKDKVGDSVVVLGGGLAGCECAVHLGMEGKTVHLVEMRDQLAVDCNIRHRPILMQMVDKYTTVHLKHAGLRVTDEGLVCKDEAGNEVLIPGKTVICAVGQRSNRTAVDELRTCAPWVREIGDCVRVSNITNAVYQGYHAALDI
;
A
#
# COMPACT_ATOMS: atom_id res chain seq x y z
N MET A 1 -10.71 -3.64 4.34
CA MET A 1 -10.02 -2.51 5.03
C MET A 1 -9.00 -1.90 4.08
N VAL A 2 -8.70 -0.61 4.13
CA VAL A 2 -7.59 0.00 3.39
C VAL A 2 -6.34 0.10 4.27
N VAL A 3 -5.15 0.00 3.67
CA VAL A 3 -3.87 -0.03 4.39
C VAL A 3 -3.66 1.17 5.33
N ASN A 4 -4.14 2.36 4.95
CA ASN A 4 -4.00 3.56 5.78
C ASN A 4 -4.82 3.52 7.09
N ASN A 5 -5.91 2.76 7.11
CA ASN A 5 -6.78 2.64 8.29
C ASN A 5 -6.38 1.47 9.21
N TYR A 6 -5.50 0.60 8.75
CA TYR A 6 -5.07 -0.57 9.50
C TYR A 6 -4.58 -0.21 10.92
N TYR A 7 -3.75 0.82 11.05
CA TYR A 7 -3.21 1.26 12.35
C TYR A 7 -4.26 1.81 13.31
N LEU A 8 -5.35 2.38 12.78
CA LEU A 8 -6.47 2.91 13.57
C LEU A 8 -7.48 1.82 13.95
N GLU A 9 -7.47 0.70 13.24
CA GLU A 9 -8.47 -0.37 13.36
C GLU A 9 -7.83 -1.74 13.66
N LYS A 10 -6.68 -1.76 14.35
CA LYS A 10 -5.92 -2.98 14.65
C LYS A 10 -6.75 -4.07 15.32
N ASP A 11 -7.64 -3.70 16.22
CA ASP A 11 -8.50 -4.62 16.94
C ASP A 11 -9.50 -5.38 16.05
N LYS A 12 -9.72 -4.88 14.84
CA LYS A 12 -10.59 -5.52 13.84
C LYS A 12 -9.84 -6.49 12.92
N VAL A 13 -8.51 -6.56 13.02
CA VAL A 13 -7.67 -7.39 12.17
C VAL A 13 -7.56 -8.79 12.76
N GLY A 14 -8.10 -9.78 12.05
CA GLY A 14 -8.02 -11.20 12.43
C GLY A 14 -6.59 -11.76 12.37
N ASP A 15 -6.43 -13.03 12.79
CA ASP A 15 -5.14 -13.71 12.84
C ASP A 15 -4.62 -14.14 11.46
N SER A 16 -5.50 -14.22 10.46
CA SER A 16 -5.17 -14.54 9.07
C SER A 16 -5.54 -13.35 8.18
N VAL A 17 -4.54 -12.82 7.47
CA VAL A 17 -4.67 -11.57 6.71
C VAL A 17 -4.19 -11.76 5.28
N VAL A 18 -4.97 -11.24 4.33
CA VAL A 18 -4.54 -11.10 2.94
C VAL A 18 -4.27 -9.62 2.69
N VAL A 19 -3.04 -9.28 2.30
CA VAL A 19 -2.67 -7.93 1.85
C VAL A 19 -2.69 -7.92 0.33
N LEU A 20 -3.60 -7.16 -0.27
CA LEU A 20 -3.72 -6.98 -1.71
C LEU A 20 -2.94 -5.75 -2.15
N GLY A 21 -1.91 -5.96 -2.94
CA GLY A 21 -1.00 -4.96 -3.46
C GLY A 21 0.41 -5.06 -2.87
N GLY A 22 1.38 -5.42 -3.71
CA GLY A 22 2.78 -5.65 -3.36
C GLY A 22 3.67 -4.41 -3.61
N GLY A 23 3.13 -3.20 -3.56
CA GLY A 23 3.92 -1.97 -3.50
C GLY A 23 4.64 -1.81 -2.16
N LEU A 24 5.41 -0.72 -1.98
CA LEU A 24 6.17 -0.49 -0.74
C LEU A 24 5.28 -0.57 0.51
N ALA A 25 4.19 0.18 0.54
CA ALA A 25 3.26 0.21 1.69
C ALA A 25 2.62 -1.16 1.99
N GLY A 26 2.26 -1.93 0.95
CA GLY A 26 1.70 -3.27 1.11
C GLY A 26 2.73 -4.26 1.67
N CYS A 27 3.97 -4.22 1.17
CA CYS A 27 5.06 -5.05 1.69
C CYS A 27 5.37 -4.72 3.15
N GLU A 28 5.48 -3.44 3.51
CA GLU A 28 5.75 -2.99 4.89
C GLU A 28 4.61 -3.39 5.83
N CYS A 29 3.35 -3.21 5.41
CA CYS A 29 2.17 -3.64 6.18
C CYS A 29 2.18 -5.16 6.39
N ALA A 30 2.43 -5.95 5.35
CA ALA A 30 2.46 -7.40 5.42
C ALA A 30 3.56 -7.91 6.37
N VAL A 31 4.76 -7.35 6.28
CA VAL A 31 5.88 -7.66 7.20
C VAL A 31 5.51 -7.33 8.64
N HIS A 32 4.95 -6.16 8.88
CA HIS A 32 4.56 -5.73 10.23
C HIS A 32 3.55 -6.69 10.87
N LEU A 33 2.51 -7.08 10.12
CA LEU A 33 1.51 -8.05 10.55
C LEU A 33 2.12 -9.43 10.85
N GLY A 34 3.05 -9.89 9.99
CA GLY A 34 3.75 -11.15 10.21
C GLY A 34 4.68 -11.12 11.43
N MET A 35 5.31 -9.98 11.71
CA MET A 35 6.10 -9.78 12.95
C MET A 35 5.23 -9.76 14.20
N GLU A 36 3.97 -9.35 14.11
CA GLU A 36 2.96 -9.46 15.18
C GLU A 36 2.42 -10.90 15.35
N GLY A 37 2.93 -11.87 14.58
CA GLY A 37 2.55 -13.28 14.67
C GLY A 37 1.32 -13.68 13.86
N LYS A 38 0.83 -12.83 12.98
CA LYS A 38 -0.31 -13.15 12.10
C LYS A 38 0.12 -14.00 10.90
N THR A 39 -0.77 -14.83 10.40
CA THR A 39 -0.59 -15.53 9.11
C THR A 39 -0.90 -14.55 7.98
N VAL A 40 0.09 -14.22 7.16
CA VAL A 40 -0.06 -13.19 6.14
C VAL A 40 0.19 -13.72 4.74
N HIS A 41 -0.78 -13.48 3.85
CA HIS A 41 -0.68 -13.68 2.41
C HIS A 41 -0.53 -12.32 1.72
N LEU A 42 0.56 -12.11 0.98
CA LEU A 42 0.80 -10.90 0.19
C LEU A 42 0.51 -11.20 -1.28
N VAL A 43 -0.45 -10.50 -1.86
CA VAL A 43 -0.93 -10.72 -3.23
C VAL A 43 -0.54 -9.56 -4.12
N GLU A 44 0.11 -9.84 -5.24
CA GLU A 44 0.54 -8.84 -6.23
C GLU A 44 0.26 -9.35 -7.66
N MET A 45 -0.33 -8.46 -8.49
CA MET A 45 -0.63 -8.78 -9.88
C MET A 45 0.59 -8.81 -10.81
N ARG A 46 1.66 -8.12 -10.43
CA ARG A 46 2.94 -8.11 -11.14
C ARG A 46 3.80 -9.33 -10.75
N ASP A 47 4.89 -9.48 -11.44
CA ASP A 47 5.92 -10.49 -11.17
C ASP A 47 6.97 -10.08 -10.13
N GLN A 48 6.87 -8.84 -9.60
CA GLN A 48 7.82 -8.26 -8.65
C GLN A 48 7.12 -7.43 -7.58
N LEU A 49 7.72 -7.41 -6.38
CA LEU A 49 7.31 -6.60 -5.23
C LEU A 49 8.16 -5.33 -5.10
N ALA A 50 7.53 -4.27 -4.54
CA ALA A 50 8.18 -3.03 -4.14
C ALA A 50 9.12 -2.45 -5.21
N VAL A 51 8.65 -2.40 -6.48
CA VAL A 51 9.47 -1.96 -7.63
C VAL A 51 9.93 -0.52 -7.52
N ASP A 52 9.17 0.33 -6.84
CA ASP A 52 9.48 1.74 -6.62
C ASP A 52 10.21 2.00 -5.30
N CYS A 53 10.63 0.94 -4.60
CA CYS A 53 11.36 1.05 -3.34
C CYS A 53 12.80 1.52 -3.58
N ASN A 54 13.36 2.25 -2.61
CA ASN A 54 14.78 2.63 -2.63
C ASN A 54 15.66 1.39 -2.79
N ILE A 55 16.63 1.44 -3.70
CA ILE A 55 17.50 0.32 -4.07
C ILE A 55 18.26 -0.27 -2.87
N ARG A 56 18.59 0.53 -1.86
CA ARG A 56 19.28 0.07 -0.64
C ARG A 56 18.33 -0.57 0.37
N HIS A 57 17.08 -0.12 0.41
CA HIS A 57 16.07 -0.63 1.33
C HIS A 57 15.43 -1.92 0.80
N ARG A 58 15.16 -1.99 -0.51
CA ARG A 58 14.45 -3.10 -1.14
C ARG A 58 15.00 -4.50 -0.78
N PRO A 59 16.33 -4.77 -0.81
CA PRO A 59 16.85 -6.09 -0.48
C PRO A 59 16.53 -6.53 0.95
N ILE A 60 16.61 -5.61 1.92
CA ILE A 60 16.29 -5.88 3.32
C ILE A 60 14.78 -6.14 3.47
N LEU A 61 13.95 -5.33 2.82
CA LEU A 61 12.49 -5.52 2.84
C LEU A 61 12.10 -6.88 2.25
N MET A 62 12.71 -7.31 1.14
CA MET A 62 12.43 -8.62 0.53
C MET A 62 12.80 -9.78 1.45
N GLN A 63 13.92 -9.72 2.16
CA GLN A 63 14.26 -10.72 3.17
C GLN A 63 13.21 -10.82 4.28
N MET A 64 12.66 -9.68 4.70
CA MET A 64 11.60 -9.65 5.71
C MET A 64 10.27 -10.19 5.15
N VAL A 65 9.93 -9.85 3.91
CA VAL A 65 8.74 -10.38 3.23
C VAL A 65 8.82 -11.91 3.14
N ASP A 66 9.95 -12.45 2.67
CA ASP A 66 10.17 -13.90 2.57
C ASP A 66 10.08 -14.60 3.93
N LYS A 67 10.53 -13.94 5.01
CA LYS A 67 10.52 -14.51 6.36
C LYS A 67 9.13 -14.52 6.99
N TYR A 68 8.31 -13.52 6.75
CA TYR A 68 7.09 -13.27 7.52
C TYR A 68 5.80 -13.41 6.73
N THR A 69 5.87 -13.65 5.41
CA THR A 69 4.67 -13.70 4.57
C THR A 69 4.71 -14.85 3.56
N THR A 70 3.52 -15.24 3.09
CA THR A 70 3.38 -16.09 1.90
C THR A 70 3.05 -15.20 0.71
N VAL A 71 3.92 -15.17 -0.29
CA VAL A 71 3.78 -14.28 -1.45
C VAL A 71 3.07 -14.98 -2.61
N HIS A 72 2.11 -14.27 -3.22
CA HIS A 72 1.39 -14.67 -4.43
C HIS A 72 1.61 -13.63 -5.53
N LEU A 73 2.62 -13.82 -6.37
CA LEU A 73 2.87 -12.98 -7.54
C LEU A 73 1.99 -13.38 -8.70
N LYS A 74 1.77 -12.45 -9.65
CA LYS A 74 0.94 -12.67 -10.85
C LYS A 74 -0.51 -13.07 -10.52
N HIS A 75 -0.99 -12.62 -9.36
CA HIS A 75 -2.35 -12.83 -8.90
C HIS A 75 -3.10 -11.50 -8.84
N ALA A 76 -4.10 -11.32 -9.69
CA ALA A 76 -4.93 -10.12 -9.70
C ALA A 76 -6.16 -10.33 -8.80
N GLY A 77 -6.34 -9.47 -7.79
CA GLY A 77 -7.53 -9.51 -6.93
C GLY A 77 -8.81 -9.20 -7.72
N LEU A 78 -9.82 -10.05 -7.58
CA LEU A 78 -11.12 -9.92 -8.26
C LEU A 78 -12.22 -9.45 -7.30
N ARG A 79 -12.38 -10.14 -6.18
CA ARG A 79 -13.43 -9.86 -5.19
C ARG A 79 -13.05 -10.36 -3.79
N VAL A 80 -13.55 -9.66 -2.79
CA VAL A 80 -13.43 -10.07 -1.37
C VAL A 80 -14.68 -10.89 -1.03
N THR A 81 -14.48 -12.00 -0.30
CA THR A 81 -15.52 -12.86 0.23
C THR A 81 -15.34 -13.04 1.75
N ASP A 82 -16.28 -13.70 2.40
CA ASP A 82 -16.18 -14.04 3.83
C ASP A 82 -15.03 -15.02 4.12
N GLU A 83 -14.56 -15.77 3.10
CA GLU A 83 -13.48 -16.75 3.21
C GLU A 83 -12.10 -16.13 2.90
N GLY A 84 -12.04 -14.96 2.26
CA GLY A 84 -10.78 -14.30 1.87
C GLY A 84 -10.88 -13.52 0.57
N LEU A 85 -9.78 -13.53 -0.20
CA LEU A 85 -9.65 -12.84 -1.48
C LEU A 85 -9.66 -13.85 -2.64
N VAL A 86 -10.61 -13.70 -3.56
CA VAL A 86 -10.56 -14.42 -4.84
C VAL A 86 -9.71 -13.64 -5.82
N CYS A 87 -8.70 -14.32 -6.36
CA CYS A 87 -7.76 -13.78 -7.33
C CYS A 87 -7.86 -14.52 -8.66
N LYS A 88 -7.39 -13.88 -9.71
CA LYS A 88 -7.11 -14.50 -11.01
C LYS A 88 -5.61 -14.77 -11.09
N ASP A 89 -5.22 -16.02 -11.30
CA ASP A 89 -3.82 -16.42 -11.50
C ASP A 89 -3.30 -16.09 -12.92
N GLU A 90 -2.01 -16.37 -13.19
CA GLU A 90 -1.39 -16.17 -14.50
C GLU A 90 -2.06 -17.00 -15.62
N ALA A 91 -2.58 -18.17 -15.28
CA ALA A 91 -3.27 -19.06 -16.23
C ALA A 91 -4.73 -18.61 -16.49
N GLY A 92 -5.22 -17.63 -15.75
CA GLY A 92 -6.59 -17.10 -15.86
C GLY A 92 -7.61 -17.81 -14.98
N ASN A 93 -7.20 -18.73 -14.11
CA ASN A 93 -8.10 -19.43 -13.19
C ASN A 93 -8.42 -18.57 -11.96
N GLU A 94 -9.61 -18.75 -11.40
CA GLU A 94 -9.94 -18.19 -10.10
C GLU A 94 -9.35 -19.03 -8.97
N VAL A 95 -8.61 -18.38 -8.07
CA VAL A 95 -7.98 -19.00 -6.88
C VAL A 95 -8.41 -18.23 -5.65
N LEU A 96 -8.88 -18.93 -4.62
CA LEU A 96 -9.16 -18.33 -3.31
C LEU A 96 -7.89 -18.28 -2.46
N ILE A 97 -7.51 -17.09 -2.02
CA ILE A 97 -6.48 -16.87 -1.01
C ILE A 97 -7.22 -16.67 0.33
N PRO A 98 -7.10 -17.62 1.27
CA PRO A 98 -7.89 -17.57 2.50
C PRO A 98 -7.40 -16.50 3.47
N GLY A 99 -8.32 -15.85 4.18
CA GLY A 99 -7.99 -14.87 5.21
C GLY A 99 -9.22 -14.22 5.81
N LYS A 100 -9.18 -14.02 7.13
CA LYS A 100 -10.27 -13.36 7.87
C LYS A 100 -10.35 -11.86 7.64
N THR A 101 -9.23 -11.26 7.23
CA THR A 101 -9.15 -9.82 6.93
C THR A 101 -8.46 -9.63 5.59
N VAL A 102 -9.03 -8.78 4.75
CA VAL A 102 -8.37 -8.32 3.51
C VAL A 102 -8.02 -6.85 3.67
N ILE A 103 -6.73 -6.53 3.51
CA ILE A 103 -6.20 -5.17 3.54
C ILE A 103 -5.82 -4.75 2.13
N CYS A 104 -6.44 -3.68 1.62
CA CYS A 104 -6.17 -3.17 0.28
C CYS A 104 -5.06 -2.11 0.31
N ALA A 105 -3.96 -2.39 -0.41
CA ALA A 105 -2.79 -1.53 -0.60
C ALA A 105 -2.53 -1.23 -2.08
N VAL A 106 -3.62 -1.07 -2.87
CA VAL A 106 -3.59 -0.96 -4.34
C VAL A 106 -3.31 0.45 -4.86
N GLY A 107 -2.78 1.31 -4.03
CA GLY A 107 -2.42 2.68 -4.36
C GLY A 107 -3.34 3.72 -3.73
N GLN A 108 -2.93 4.98 -3.90
CA GLN A 108 -3.62 6.17 -3.38
C GLN A 108 -3.87 7.15 -4.51
N ARG A 109 -4.79 8.08 -4.29
CA ARG A 109 -5.06 9.18 -5.22
C ARG A 109 -5.11 10.50 -4.45
N SER A 110 -4.59 11.56 -5.07
CA SER A 110 -4.69 12.92 -4.52
C SER A 110 -6.16 13.32 -4.38
N ASN A 111 -6.52 13.90 -3.22
CA ASN A 111 -7.87 14.44 -2.99
C ASN A 111 -7.97 15.85 -3.60
N ARG A 112 -8.23 15.91 -4.90
CA ARG A 112 -8.29 17.17 -5.66
C ARG A 112 -9.40 18.10 -5.19
N THR A 113 -10.55 17.57 -4.79
CA THR A 113 -11.67 18.38 -4.29
C THR A 113 -11.26 19.21 -3.07
N ALA A 114 -10.64 18.57 -2.06
CA ALA A 114 -10.16 19.29 -0.88
C ALA A 114 -9.05 20.31 -1.22
N VAL A 115 -8.19 20.00 -2.19
CA VAL A 115 -7.15 20.94 -2.67
C VAL A 115 -7.78 22.18 -3.31
N ASP A 116 -8.77 21.98 -4.18
CA ASP A 116 -9.44 23.06 -4.88
C ASP A 116 -10.18 24.01 -3.93
N GLU A 117 -10.79 23.48 -2.87
CA GLU A 117 -11.45 24.27 -1.80
C GLU A 117 -10.47 25.18 -1.04
N LEU A 118 -9.19 24.79 -0.94
CA LEU A 118 -8.18 25.53 -0.19
C LEU A 118 -7.40 26.54 -1.05
N ARG A 119 -7.56 26.57 -2.37
CA ARG A 119 -6.79 27.44 -3.27
C ARG A 119 -6.94 28.94 -2.99
N THR A 120 -8.06 29.34 -2.42
CA THR A 120 -8.38 30.76 -2.14
C THR A 120 -8.32 31.11 -0.66
N CYS A 121 -7.84 30.20 0.20
CA CYS A 121 -7.82 30.41 1.65
C CYS A 121 -6.77 31.43 2.11
N ALA A 122 -5.78 31.77 1.27
CA ALA A 122 -4.73 32.75 1.53
C ALA A 122 -4.28 33.43 0.23
N PRO A 123 -3.63 34.63 0.31
CA PRO A 123 -3.09 35.32 -0.87
C PRO A 123 -2.05 34.49 -1.64
N TRP A 124 -1.32 33.65 -0.91
CA TRP A 124 -0.33 32.75 -1.48
C TRP A 124 -0.64 31.31 -1.05
N VAL A 125 -0.89 30.45 -2.02
CA VAL A 125 -1.15 29.01 -1.82
C VAL A 125 -0.30 28.22 -2.80
N ARG A 126 0.43 27.23 -2.29
CA ARG A 126 1.19 26.27 -3.10
C ARG A 126 0.75 24.86 -2.79
N GLU A 127 0.51 24.09 -3.82
CA GLU A 127 0.21 22.67 -3.72
C GLU A 127 1.52 21.89 -3.76
N ILE A 128 1.76 21.02 -2.78
CA ILE A 128 2.99 20.22 -2.67
C ILE A 128 2.68 18.80 -2.17
N GLY A 129 3.59 17.86 -2.41
CA GLY A 129 3.48 16.48 -1.93
C GLY A 129 2.30 15.72 -2.56
N ASP A 130 1.64 14.90 -1.76
CA ASP A 130 0.60 13.97 -2.19
C ASP A 130 -0.68 14.66 -2.70
N CYS A 131 -0.90 15.92 -2.35
CA CYS A 131 -2.01 16.68 -2.91
C CYS A 131 -1.83 17.02 -4.40
N VAL A 132 -0.59 17.07 -4.89
CA VAL A 132 -0.27 17.20 -6.32
C VAL A 132 -0.25 15.83 -6.99
N ARG A 133 0.60 14.95 -6.46
CA ARG A 133 0.78 13.59 -6.94
C ARG A 133 1.29 12.70 -5.82
N VAL A 134 0.56 11.64 -5.53
CA VAL A 134 0.98 10.63 -4.55
C VAL A 134 2.36 10.07 -4.92
N SER A 135 3.29 10.12 -3.99
CA SER A 135 4.68 9.72 -4.19
C SER A 135 5.33 9.29 -2.87
N ASN A 136 6.56 9.70 -2.61
CA ASN A 136 7.33 9.36 -1.42
C ASN A 136 7.74 10.62 -0.64
N ILE A 137 8.25 10.40 0.57
CA ILE A 137 8.68 11.48 1.48
C ILE A 137 9.76 12.36 0.83
N THR A 138 10.68 11.78 0.07
CA THR A 138 11.75 12.54 -0.61
C THR A 138 11.17 13.59 -1.56
N ASN A 139 10.17 13.20 -2.36
CA ASN A 139 9.52 14.13 -3.28
C ASN A 139 8.70 15.20 -2.54
N ALA A 140 8.02 14.84 -1.45
CA ALA A 140 7.27 15.80 -0.65
C ALA A 140 8.21 16.84 -0.03
N VAL A 141 9.33 16.42 0.56
CA VAL A 141 10.35 17.30 1.13
C VAL A 141 11.00 18.19 0.06
N TYR A 142 11.35 17.62 -1.09
CA TYR A 142 11.90 18.37 -2.23
C TYR A 142 10.95 19.50 -2.69
N GLN A 143 9.68 19.15 -2.89
CA GLN A 143 8.67 20.14 -3.30
C GLN A 143 8.44 21.21 -2.22
N GLY A 144 8.41 20.84 -0.93
CA GLY A 144 8.27 21.78 0.16
C GLY A 144 9.46 22.77 0.24
N TYR A 145 10.67 22.26 0.10
CA TYR A 145 11.87 23.10 0.07
C TYR A 145 11.83 24.12 -1.07
N HIS A 146 11.55 23.67 -2.30
CA HIS A 146 11.51 24.58 -3.45
C HIS A 146 10.32 25.55 -3.39
N ALA A 147 9.17 25.15 -2.88
CA ALA A 147 8.04 26.06 -2.68
C ALA A 147 8.38 27.18 -1.70
N ALA A 148 9.18 26.90 -0.65
CA ALA A 148 9.61 27.89 0.33
C ALA A 148 10.65 28.88 -0.22
N LEU A 149 11.41 28.52 -1.26
CA LEU A 149 12.36 29.44 -1.90
C LEU A 149 11.70 30.49 -2.79
N ASP A 150 10.44 30.26 -3.16
CA ASP A 150 9.65 31.14 -4.04
C ASP A 150 8.80 32.19 -3.26
N ILE A 151 8.96 32.27 -1.93
CA ILE A 151 8.20 33.20 -1.06
C ILE A 151 8.99 34.49 -0.79
#